data_02a71fe2daf7a0767fabbd6eaa4c4312
#
_entry.id   02a71fe2daf7a0767fabbd6eaa4c4312
#
_cell.length_a   1.000
_cell.length_b   1.000
_cell.length_c   1.000
_cell.angle_alpha   90.00
_cell.angle_beta   90.00
_cell.angle_gamma   90.00
#
_symmetry.space_group_name_H-M   'P 1'
#
loop_
_entity.id
_entity.type
_entity.pdbx_description
1 polymer ?
#
loop_
_entity_poly.entity_id
_entity_poly.type
_entity_poly.pdbx_seq_one_letter_code
_entity_poly.pdbx_strand_id
1 'polypeptide(L)'
;MNLEEKNKQIPEEFKKLSEDFSKNGFITTSLDNLINWSRAGSLHWMTFGLACCGVEMIHSYMARYDLDRYGVIPRGSPRQSDVMIVAGTLTNKMAPALRKVYDQMPEPRWVI
;
A
#
# COMPACT_ATOMS: atom_id res chain seq x y z
N MET A 1 10.21 -4.53 13.11
CA MET A 1 10.62 -5.94 12.98
C MET A 1 11.68 -6.04 11.90
N ASN A 2 12.86 -6.52 12.25
CA ASN A 2 14.00 -6.60 11.36
C ASN A 2 13.82 -7.76 10.38
N LEU A 3 14.27 -7.61 9.13
CA LEU A 3 14.21 -8.67 8.10
C LEU A 3 14.88 -9.97 8.56
N GLU A 4 15.94 -9.86 9.37
CA GLU A 4 16.63 -11.01 9.91
C GLU A 4 15.82 -11.81 10.94
N GLU A 5 15.00 -11.12 11.74
CA GLU A 5 14.10 -11.77 12.69
C GLU A 5 12.95 -12.50 11.99
N LYS A 6 12.44 -11.93 10.90
CA LYS A 6 11.42 -12.58 10.07
C LYS A 6 11.95 -13.84 9.39
N ASN A 7 13.20 -13.84 8.97
CA ASN A 7 13.83 -15.02 8.36
C ASN A 7 14.03 -16.16 9.35
N LYS A 8 14.15 -15.88 10.65
CA LYS A 8 14.24 -16.92 11.69
C LYS A 8 12.91 -17.63 11.96
N GLN A 9 11.80 -17.03 11.56
CA GLN A 9 10.46 -17.60 11.75
C GLN A 9 9.99 -18.48 10.59
N ILE A 10 10.79 -18.59 9.53
CA ILE A 10 10.45 -19.42 8.37
C ILE A 10 10.73 -20.89 8.73
N PRO A 11 9.76 -21.82 8.56
CA PRO A 11 9.98 -23.24 8.81
C PRO A 11 11.14 -23.80 7.97
N GLU A 12 11.89 -24.75 8.55
CA GLU A 12 13.01 -25.37 7.83
C GLU A 12 12.57 -26.08 6.53
N GLU A 13 11.37 -26.61 6.50
CA GLU A 13 10.76 -27.21 5.31
C GLU A 13 10.67 -26.22 4.16
N PHE A 14 10.31 -24.96 4.49
CA PHE A 14 10.23 -23.89 3.50
C PHE A 14 11.60 -23.48 2.97
N LYS A 15 12.63 -23.51 3.81
CA LYS A 15 14.02 -23.26 3.41
C LYS A 15 14.54 -24.34 2.47
N LYS A 16 14.28 -25.61 2.75
CA LYS A 16 14.63 -26.73 1.88
C LYS A 16 13.95 -26.64 0.53
N LEU A 17 12.66 -26.30 0.52
CA LEU A 17 11.90 -26.09 -0.70
C LEU A 17 12.47 -24.93 -1.53
N SER A 18 12.88 -23.83 -0.88
CA SER A 18 13.48 -22.69 -1.54
C SER A 18 14.86 -23.01 -2.14
N GLU A 19 15.67 -23.83 -1.45
CA GLU A 19 16.96 -24.28 -1.96
C GLU A 19 16.81 -25.19 -3.17
N ASP A 20 15.84 -26.12 -3.15
CA ASP A 20 15.54 -27.00 -4.26
C ASP A 20 15.07 -26.23 -5.50
N PHE A 21 14.22 -25.20 -5.30
CA PHE A 21 13.77 -24.34 -6.39
C PHE A 21 14.90 -23.48 -6.96
N SER A 22 15.82 -23.00 -6.14
CA SER A 22 16.96 -22.22 -6.63
C SER A 22 17.93 -23.05 -7.45
N LYS A 23 18.13 -24.32 -7.11
CA LYS A 23 18.92 -25.27 -7.90
C LYS A 23 18.30 -25.57 -9.27
N ASN A 24 16.99 -25.50 -9.37
CA ASN A 24 16.24 -25.72 -10.61
C ASN A 24 16.05 -24.46 -11.47
N GLY A 25 16.70 -23.35 -11.12
CA GLY A 25 16.65 -22.10 -11.88
C GLY A 25 15.49 -21.19 -11.53
N PHE A 26 14.77 -21.45 -10.44
CA PHE A 26 13.70 -20.59 -9.93
C PHE A 26 14.23 -19.64 -8.87
N ILE A 27 13.79 -18.39 -8.92
CA ILE A 27 14.10 -17.40 -7.88
C ILE A 27 13.03 -17.50 -6.79
N THR A 28 13.45 -17.88 -5.58
CA THR A 28 12.54 -17.92 -4.42
C THR A 28 12.74 -16.68 -3.59
N THR A 29 11.63 -15.99 -3.30
CA THR A 29 11.59 -14.88 -2.37
C THR A 29 10.78 -15.28 -1.15
N SER A 30 11.01 -14.61 0.00
CA SER A 30 10.14 -14.80 1.14
C SER A 30 8.73 -14.30 0.81
N LEU A 31 7.71 -14.89 1.46
CA LEU A 31 6.32 -14.50 1.24
C LEU A 31 6.09 -13.01 1.49
N ASP A 32 6.74 -12.45 2.54
CA ASP A 32 6.66 -11.03 2.86
C ASP A 32 7.21 -10.14 1.74
N ASN A 33 8.34 -10.52 1.15
CA ASN A 33 8.92 -9.78 0.04
C ASN A 33 8.02 -9.82 -1.21
N LEU A 34 7.40 -10.94 -1.48
CA LEU A 34 6.46 -11.09 -2.58
C LEU A 34 5.23 -10.20 -2.39
N ILE A 35 4.66 -10.19 -1.18
CA ILE A 35 3.51 -9.35 -0.85
C ILE A 35 3.88 -7.87 -0.95
N ASN A 36 5.03 -7.46 -0.44
CA ASN A 36 5.49 -6.07 -0.52
C ASN A 36 5.75 -5.63 -1.96
N TRP A 37 6.32 -6.49 -2.77
CA TRP A 37 6.51 -6.24 -4.19
C TRP A 37 5.17 -6.07 -4.92
N SER A 38 4.20 -6.92 -4.62
CA SER A 38 2.85 -6.84 -5.20
C SER A 38 2.15 -5.55 -4.82
N ARG A 39 2.27 -5.11 -3.56
CA ARG A 39 1.70 -3.84 -3.10
C ARG A 39 2.37 -2.63 -3.75
N ALA A 40 3.70 -2.68 -3.92
CA ALA A 40 4.43 -1.62 -4.60
C ALA A 40 4.03 -1.49 -6.08
N GLY A 41 3.72 -2.61 -6.72
CA GLY A 41 3.26 -2.63 -8.12
C GLY A 41 1.79 -2.23 -8.30
N SER A 42 0.97 -2.34 -7.25
CA SER A 42 -0.46 -2.00 -7.28
C SER A 42 -0.85 -1.26 -6.01
N LEU A 43 -0.41 -0.01 -5.91
CA LEU A 43 -0.70 0.83 -4.76
C LEU A 43 -2.10 1.43 -4.90
N HIS A 44 -2.97 1.09 -3.98
CA HIS A 44 -4.30 1.67 -3.88
C HIS A 44 -4.33 2.77 -2.83
N TRP A 45 -4.86 3.91 -3.16
CA TRP A 45 -4.90 5.05 -2.26
C TRP A 45 -6.31 5.56 -2.03
N MET A 46 -6.58 5.94 -0.79
CA MET A 46 -7.84 6.52 -0.38
C MET A 46 -7.84 8.01 -0.70
N THR A 47 -8.83 8.47 -1.45
CA THR A 47 -9.00 9.88 -1.76
C THR A 47 -9.70 10.59 -0.60
N PHE A 48 -9.03 11.54 0.01
CA PHE A 48 -9.62 12.36 1.06
C PHE A 48 -9.44 13.85 0.71
N GLY A 49 -10.26 14.33 -0.22
CA GLY A 49 -10.24 15.72 -0.68
C GLY A 49 -11.01 16.63 0.24
N LEU A 50 -10.33 17.58 0.86
CA LEU A 50 -10.92 18.52 1.80
C LEU A 50 -11.06 19.94 1.26
N ALA A 51 -10.25 20.31 0.26
CA ALA A 51 -10.20 21.66 -0.30
C ALA A 51 -9.72 21.61 -1.75
N CYS A 52 -9.26 22.76 -2.27
CA CYS A 52 -8.74 22.86 -3.64
C CYS A 52 -7.59 21.91 -3.96
N CYS A 53 -6.80 21.50 -2.97
CA CYS A 53 -5.77 20.46 -3.16
C CYS A 53 -6.36 19.12 -3.57
N GLY A 54 -7.63 18.86 -3.26
CA GLY A 54 -8.33 17.67 -3.75
C GLY A 54 -8.46 17.63 -5.27
N VAL A 55 -8.59 18.79 -5.91
CA VAL A 55 -8.64 18.90 -7.37
C VAL A 55 -7.27 18.54 -7.98
N GLU A 56 -6.18 18.99 -7.38
CA GLU A 56 -4.82 18.60 -7.79
C GLU A 56 -4.59 17.11 -7.64
N MET A 57 -5.07 16.53 -6.56
CA MET A 57 -5.04 15.09 -6.34
C MET A 57 -5.78 14.34 -7.45
N ILE A 58 -6.95 14.83 -7.86
CA ILE A 58 -7.72 14.25 -8.96
C ILE A 58 -6.94 14.34 -10.27
N HIS A 59 -6.32 15.47 -10.56
CA HIS A 59 -5.52 15.66 -11.77
C HIS A 59 -4.31 14.71 -11.85
N SER A 60 -3.77 14.29 -10.72
CA SER A 60 -2.62 13.39 -10.68
C SER A 60 -2.89 12.02 -11.30
N TYR A 61 -4.12 11.52 -11.22
CA TYR A 61 -4.48 10.24 -11.82
C TYR A 61 -5.31 10.37 -13.13
N MET A 62 -5.58 11.59 -13.56
CA MET A 62 -6.26 11.84 -14.82
C MET A 62 -5.31 11.74 -16.02
N ALA A 63 -5.87 11.84 -17.21
CA ALA A 63 -5.19 11.53 -18.47
C ALA A 63 -3.83 12.20 -18.68
N ARG A 64 -3.60 13.40 -18.13
CA ARG A 64 -2.35 14.15 -18.35
C ARG A 64 -1.16 13.54 -17.59
N TYR A 65 -1.34 13.20 -16.33
CA TYR A 65 -0.26 12.66 -15.48
C TYR A 65 -0.34 11.16 -15.31
N ASP A 66 -1.54 10.62 -15.30
CA ASP A 66 -1.85 9.20 -15.38
C ASP A 66 -1.03 8.32 -14.44
N LEU A 67 -1.22 8.49 -13.14
CA LEU A 67 -0.59 7.63 -12.14
C LEU A 67 -1.03 6.16 -12.26
N ASP A 68 -2.18 5.92 -12.90
CA ASP A 68 -2.72 4.58 -13.12
C ASP A 68 -1.75 3.69 -13.91
N ARG A 69 -0.99 4.26 -14.83
CA ARG A 69 0.03 3.53 -15.60
C ARG A 69 1.15 2.96 -14.73
N TYR A 70 1.34 3.49 -13.52
CA TYR A 70 2.29 2.98 -12.54
C TYR A 70 1.65 2.01 -11.55
N GLY A 71 0.37 1.69 -11.72
CA GLY A 71 -0.37 0.84 -10.80
C GLY A 71 -0.91 1.58 -9.58
N VAL A 72 -0.88 2.90 -9.55
CA VAL A 72 -1.39 3.72 -8.46
C VAL A 72 -2.83 4.11 -8.76
N ILE A 73 -3.78 3.47 -8.11
CA ILE A 73 -5.21 3.58 -8.40
C ILE A 73 -5.96 4.17 -7.21
N PRO A 74 -6.83 5.17 -7.43
CA PRO A 74 -7.69 5.68 -6.36
C PRO A 74 -8.80 4.69 -6.03
N ARG A 75 -9.15 4.59 -4.75
CA ARG A 75 -10.24 3.77 -4.25
C ARG A 75 -11.15 4.60 -3.34
N GLY A 76 -12.44 4.36 -3.43
CA GLY A 76 -13.43 5.02 -2.58
C GLY A 76 -13.61 4.38 -1.21
N SER A 77 -13.14 3.14 -1.01
CA SER A 77 -13.29 2.42 0.24
C SER A 77 -11.96 2.38 1.01
N PRO A 78 -11.95 2.77 2.30
CA PRO A 78 -10.74 2.68 3.12
C PRO A 78 -10.26 1.25 3.33
N ARG A 79 -11.13 0.28 3.26
CA ARG A 79 -10.80 -1.14 3.44
C ARG A 79 -9.98 -1.73 2.29
N GLN A 80 -10.02 -1.09 1.13
CA GLN A 80 -9.30 -1.50 -0.09
C GLN A 80 -8.07 -0.66 -0.36
N SER A 81 -7.72 0.25 0.55
CA SER A 81 -6.65 1.23 0.34
C SER A 81 -5.46 0.98 1.25
N ASP A 82 -4.27 1.16 0.70
CA ASP A 82 -3.01 1.01 1.44
C ASP A 82 -2.52 2.36 1.98
N VAL A 83 -2.77 3.45 1.26
CA VAL A 83 -2.33 4.80 1.58
C VAL A 83 -3.53 5.74 1.58
N MET A 84 -3.57 6.65 2.53
CA MET A 84 -4.54 7.73 2.54
C MET A 84 -3.85 9.04 2.20
N ILE A 85 -4.36 9.73 1.19
CA ILE A 85 -3.87 11.06 0.81
C ILE A 85 -4.86 12.10 1.31
N VAL A 86 -4.40 12.93 2.23
CA VAL A 86 -5.18 14.04 2.78
C VAL A 86 -4.85 15.30 1.98
N ALA A 87 -5.78 15.72 1.13
CA ALA A 87 -5.58 16.83 0.23
C ALA A 87 -6.45 18.03 0.66
N GLY A 88 -5.86 18.94 1.39
CA GLY A 88 -6.52 20.16 1.87
C GLY A 88 -6.40 20.38 3.35
N THR A 89 -6.96 21.48 3.81
CA THR A 89 -6.92 21.88 5.23
C THR A 89 -7.91 21.05 6.05
N LEU A 90 -7.40 20.39 7.08
CA LEU A 90 -8.23 19.65 8.03
C LEU A 90 -8.77 20.59 9.11
N THR A 91 -10.09 20.67 9.22
CA THR A 91 -10.75 21.44 10.28
C THR A 91 -10.97 20.57 11.52
N ASN A 92 -11.11 21.20 12.68
CA ASN A 92 -11.37 20.47 13.92
C ASN A 92 -12.68 19.67 13.87
N LYS A 93 -13.67 20.16 13.14
CA LYS A 93 -14.95 19.47 12.96
C LYS A 93 -14.81 18.21 12.12
N MET A 94 -13.90 18.20 11.15
CA MET A 94 -13.65 17.07 10.25
C MET A 94 -12.65 16.06 10.80
N ALA A 95 -11.83 16.44 11.77
CA ALA A 95 -10.77 15.57 12.31
C ALA A 95 -11.29 14.22 12.83
N PRO A 96 -12.42 14.12 13.56
CA PRO A 96 -12.96 12.82 13.97
C PRO A 96 -13.32 11.91 12.81
N ALA A 97 -13.85 12.47 11.72
CA ALA A 97 -14.19 11.69 10.52
C ALA A 97 -12.94 11.14 9.83
N LEU A 98 -11.87 11.95 9.74
CA LEU A 98 -10.59 11.51 9.21
C LEU A 98 -10.01 10.35 10.02
N ARG A 99 -10.04 10.45 11.34
CA ARG A 99 -9.56 9.38 12.22
C ARG A 99 -10.36 8.10 12.04
N LYS A 100 -11.67 8.19 11.90
CA LYS A 100 -12.52 7.02 11.64
C LYS A 100 -12.15 6.32 10.33
N VAL A 101 -11.94 7.07 9.27
CA VAL A 101 -11.55 6.52 7.97
C VAL A 101 -10.19 5.85 8.06
N TYR A 102 -9.24 6.47 8.75
CA TYR A 102 -7.92 5.89 8.97
C TYR A 102 -7.98 4.56 9.72
N ASP A 103 -8.81 4.48 10.76
CA ASP A 103 -8.95 3.25 11.56
C ASP A 103 -9.61 2.11 10.77
N GLN A 104 -10.36 2.43 9.71
CA GLN A 104 -10.98 1.45 8.83
C GLN A 104 -10.03 0.91 7.76
N MET A 105 -8.86 1.49 7.60
CA MET A 105 -7.87 1.01 6.64
C MET A 105 -7.18 -0.26 7.14
N PRO A 106 -6.93 -1.25 6.27
CA PRO A 106 -6.18 -2.44 6.65
C PRO A 106 -4.71 -2.12 6.89
N GLU A 107 -4.07 -2.84 7.78
CA GLU A 107 -2.62 -2.75 7.98
C GLU A 107 -1.86 -3.54 6.90
N PRO A 108 -0.67 -3.08 6.47
CA PRO A 108 -0.04 -1.81 6.80
C PRO A 108 -0.71 -0.61 6.12
N ARG A 109 -0.73 0.53 6.82
CA ARG A 109 -1.41 1.74 6.35
C ARG A 109 -0.51 2.96 6.53
N TRP A 110 -0.56 3.85 5.56
CA TRP A 110 0.23 5.09 5.54
C TRP A 110 -0.66 6.27 5.22
N VAL A 111 -0.25 7.43 5.68
CA VAL A 111 -0.94 8.71 5.43
C VAL A 111 0.05 9.73 4.89
N ILE A 112 -0.34 10.44 3.86
CA ILE A 112 0.41 11.55 3.26
C ILE A 112 -0.44 12.82 3.31
#